data_d0cff7ceac8d46243b6e8cce62e63cda
#
_entry.id   d0cff7ceac8d46243b6e8cce62e63cda
#
_cell.length_a   1.000
_cell.length_b   1.000
_cell.length_c   1.000
_cell.angle_alpha   90.00
_cell.angle_beta   90.00
_cell.angle_gamma   90.00
#
_symmetry.space_group_name_H-M   'P 1'
#
loop_
_entity.id
_entity.type
_entity.pdbx_description
1 polymer ?
#
loop_
_entity_poly.entity_id
_entity_poly.type
_entity_poly.pdbx_seq_one_letter_code
_entity_poly.pdbx_strand_id
1 'polypeptide(L)'
;ILRFEKDFPGAHIVRLERNYRSTPQILAAASGLIAHNEGRLGKTLWTEGDDGEKVRVTGVWDGDAEARDVAETIEAIQRGGTSLNEIAVLVRTGSQTRSFEERFITCAIPYRVIGGPRFYERKEIRDAVAYFRVIAQPDDDLAFERIINTPRRGLGNTTLQVAHVLARAEGTSLVSACGALIGSDDIRPQARTALARVLEDFSRWRAQAQNMNPSELAEIVLDESGYAGMWQNDKSVEAPGRLENLKELVSALEDFESLDSFLEHVSLVMEHEDNTGTDMVNIMTLHGAKGLEFDVVFLPGWEEGLFPHQRAMDEQGAAGLEEERRLAYVGLTRARKLAYISFAANRRLYNQWNSAIPSRFIEELPKDHVEVDVSKGLYGGSPPEERQKKYGGGGSGGSAHGQGYGGKRRSKPSSKKEDAGSMVAATPDGLTKGSRVFHQKFGYGRVQGVEGNKLDISFDKAGRKKVMASFVNPA
;
A
#
# COMPACT_ATOMS: atom_id res chain seq x y z
N ILE A 1 38.89 1.34 5.67
CA ILE A 1 39.24 0.46 6.78
C ILE A 1 40.16 -0.67 6.29
N LEU A 2 39.82 -1.44 5.24
CA LEU A 2 40.59 -2.59 4.73
C LEU A 2 42.02 -2.22 4.26
N ARG A 3 42.33 -0.96 3.99
CA ARG A 3 43.67 -0.45 3.60
C ARG A 3 44.47 0.09 4.78
N PHE A 4 43.86 0.13 5.98
CA PHE A 4 44.47 0.82 7.13
C PHE A 4 45.85 0.27 7.48
N GLU A 5 46.04 -1.05 7.49
CA GLU A 5 47.37 -1.68 7.74
C GLU A 5 48.39 -1.36 6.67
N LYS A 6 47.95 -1.16 5.41
CA LYS A 6 48.83 -0.76 4.31
C LYS A 6 49.18 0.72 4.36
N ASP A 7 48.21 1.55 4.75
CA ASP A 7 48.36 3.00 4.82
C ASP A 7 49.16 3.44 6.07
N PHE A 8 49.08 2.63 7.14
CA PHE A 8 49.78 2.85 8.41
C PHE A 8 50.56 1.62 8.86
N PRO A 9 51.71 1.31 8.24
CA PRO A 9 52.53 0.17 8.62
C PRO A 9 53.03 0.30 10.07
N GLY A 10 52.79 -0.74 10.87
CA GLY A 10 53.15 -0.77 12.30
C GLY A 10 52.03 -0.31 13.25
N ALA A 11 50.84 0.00 12.75
CA ALA A 11 49.70 0.26 13.61
C ALA A 11 49.36 -0.98 14.46
N HIS A 12 49.10 -0.77 15.75
CA HIS A 12 48.65 -1.83 16.66
C HIS A 12 47.16 -2.05 16.48
N ILE A 13 46.75 -3.24 16.00
CA ILE A 13 45.35 -3.60 15.75
C ILE A 13 44.86 -4.48 16.90
N VAL A 14 43.86 -3.94 17.61
CA VAL A 14 43.16 -4.68 18.65
C VAL A 14 41.80 -5.12 18.11
N ARG A 15 41.54 -6.42 18.10
CA ARG A 15 40.25 -6.98 17.73
C ARG A 15 39.38 -7.15 18.95
N LEU A 16 38.21 -6.49 18.97
CA LEU A 16 37.22 -6.69 20.03
C LEU A 16 36.41 -7.97 19.72
N GLU A 17 36.75 -9.09 20.34
CA GLU A 17 36.15 -10.39 20.04
C GLU A 17 35.18 -10.86 21.13
N ARG A 18 35.28 -10.31 22.34
CA ARG A 18 34.31 -10.60 23.40
C ARG A 18 32.98 -9.91 23.11
N ASN A 19 31.93 -10.72 22.99
CA ASN A 19 30.54 -10.26 22.87
C ASN A 19 29.88 -10.36 24.26
N TYR A 20 29.11 -9.34 24.61
CA TYR A 20 28.38 -9.28 25.90
C TYR A 20 26.85 -9.31 25.68
N ARG A 21 26.40 -9.33 24.40
CA ARG A 21 24.98 -9.19 24.04
C ARG A 21 24.27 -10.53 23.96
N SER A 22 24.76 -11.40 23.11
CA SER A 22 24.04 -12.59 22.67
C SER A 22 24.57 -13.86 23.38
N THR A 23 23.70 -14.86 23.51
CA THR A 23 24.07 -16.19 24.01
C THR A 23 25.05 -16.88 23.09
N PRO A 24 25.81 -17.88 23.60
CA PRO A 24 26.71 -18.72 22.79
C PRO A 24 26.02 -19.36 21.59
N GLN A 25 24.76 -19.81 21.72
CA GLN A 25 23.98 -20.45 20.64
C GLN A 25 23.73 -19.46 19.49
N ILE A 26 23.29 -18.25 19.80
CA ILE A 26 23.04 -17.19 18.79
C ILE A 26 24.34 -16.80 18.10
N LEU A 27 25.42 -16.62 18.86
CA LEU A 27 26.74 -16.26 18.31
C LEU A 27 27.31 -17.35 17.41
N ALA A 28 27.17 -18.62 17.80
CA ALA A 28 27.63 -19.74 16.99
C ALA A 28 26.84 -19.84 15.68
N ALA A 29 25.49 -19.69 15.73
CA ALA A 29 24.64 -19.66 14.54
C ALA A 29 25.05 -18.53 13.61
N ALA A 30 25.17 -17.29 14.12
CA ALA A 30 25.58 -16.13 13.34
C ALA A 30 27.01 -16.26 12.78
N SER A 31 27.96 -16.81 13.57
CA SER A 31 29.34 -16.99 13.13
C SER A 31 29.47 -18.07 12.06
N GLY A 32 28.68 -19.15 12.14
CA GLY A 32 28.60 -20.16 11.09
C GLY A 32 28.09 -19.58 9.77
N LEU A 33 27.00 -18.82 9.83
CA LEU A 33 26.42 -18.14 8.67
C LEU A 33 27.44 -17.21 7.99
N ILE A 34 28.06 -16.27 8.73
CA ILE A 34 28.98 -15.28 8.15
C ILE A 34 30.30 -15.90 7.70
N ALA A 35 30.63 -17.13 8.13
CA ALA A 35 31.84 -17.83 7.69
C ALA A 35 31.85 -18.14 6.20
N HIS A 36 30.67 -18.17 5.55
CA HIS A 36 30.53 -18.38 4.10
C HIS A 36 30.88 -17.16 3.25
N ASN A 37 31.22 -16.01 3.86
CA ASN A 37 31.75 -14.84 3.14
C ASN A 37 33.27 -14.95 2.96
N GLU A 38 33.74 -14.86 1.71
CA GLU A 38 35.16 -14.96 1.37
C GLU A 38 35.94 -13.68 1.73
N GLY A 39 35.35 -12.49 1.53
CA GLY A 39 35.96 -11.18 1.78
C GLY A 39 36.06 -10.74 3.25
N ARG A 40 36.10 -11.68 4.20
CA ARG A 40 36.04 -11.42 5.64
C ARG A 40 37.42 -11.21 6.27
N LEU A 41 37.58 -10.16 7.09
CA LEU A 41 38.68 -10.01 8.03
C LEU A 41 38.40 -10.88 9.26
N GLY A 42 38.77 -12.15 9.22
CA GLY A 42 38.48 -13.18 10.22
C GLY A 42 38.42 -12.66 11.68
N LYS A 43 37.23 -12.67 12.27
CA LYS A 43 36.95 -12.32 13.66
C LYS A 43 36.05 -13.41 14.23
N THR A 44 36.44 -14.02 15.35
CA THR A 44 35.62 -15.02 16.04
C THR A 44 35.08 -14.38 17.32
N LEU A 45 33.78 -14.16 17.37
CA LEU A 45 33.13 -13.63 18.56
C LEU A 45 32.92 -14.78 19.55
N TRP A 46 33.18 -14.50 20.83
CA TRP A 46 32.92 -15.39 21.95
C TRP A 46 32.24 -14.63 23.09
N THR A 47 31.54 -15.36 23.96
CA THR A 47 30.85 -14.79 25.14
C THR A 47 31.07 -15.70 26.34
N GLU A 48 30.98 -15.11 27.53
CA GLU A 48 31.02 -15.82 28.84
C GLU A 48 29.60 -16.04 29.40
N GLY A 49 28.55 -15.71 28.63
CA GLY A 49 27.17 -15.90 29.06
C GLY A 49 26.73 -17.35 29.12
N ASP A 50 25.55 -17.58 29.72
CA ASP A 50 24.92 -18.92 29.74
C ASP A 50 24.64 -19.40 28.32
N ASP A 51 24.60 -20.71 28.09
CA ASP A 51 24.44 -21.33 26.76
C ASP A 51 23.20 -20.82 26.02
N GLY A 52 22.11 -20.63 26.72
CA GLY A 52 20.85 -20.14 26.16
C GLY A 52 20.13 -21.17 25.28
N GLU A 53 19.03 -20.76 24.67
CA GLU A 53 18.28 -21.60 23.74
C GLU A 53 18.88 -21.53 22.34
N LYS A 54 18.71 -22.65 21.58
CA LYS A 54 19.08 -22.71 20.16
C LYS A 54 18.23 -21.70 19.35
N VAL A 55 18.78 -21.25 18.23
CA VAL A 55 18.01 -20.46 17.25
C VAL A 55 16.91 -21.33 16.67
N ARG A 56 15.65 -20.89 16.72
CA ARG A 56 14.52 -21.64 16.18
C ARG A 56 14.26 -21.24 14.74
N VAL A 57 14.07 -22.24 13.89
CA VAL A 57 13.70 -22.06 12.48
C VAL A 57 12.37 -22.74 12.24
N THR A 58 11.35 -21.97 11.89
CA THR A 58 9.99 -22.46 11.65
C THR A 58 9.60 -22.29 10.19
N GLY A 59 9.12 -23.37 9.56
CA GLY A 59 8.52 -23.31 8.24
C GLY A 59 6.99 -23.28 8.35
N VAL A 60 6.35 -22.29 7.73
CA VAL A 60 4.90 -22.10 7.74
C VAL A 60 4.32 -22.16 6.33
N TRP A 61 2.98 -22.26 6.22
CA TRP A 61 2.32 -22.39 4.92
C TRP A 61 2.46 -21.12 4.06
N ASP A 62 2.11 -19.97 4.61
CA ASP A 62 2.11 -18.67 3.92
C ASP A 62 2.47 -17.50 4.86
N GLY A 63 2.43 -16.27 4.33
CA GLY A 63 2.76 -15.07 5.09
C GLY A 63 1.79 -14.75 6.22
N ASP A 64 0.53 -15.11 6.08
CA ASP A 64 -0.49 -14.90 7.14
C ASP A 64 -0.30 -15.90 8.27
N ALA A 65 0.03 -17.14 7.93
CA ALA A 65 0.45 -18.14 8.92
C ALA A 65 1.73 -17.70 9.64
N GLU A 66 2.68 -17.08 8.93
CA GLU A 66 3.90 -16.50 9.50
C GLU A 66 3.59 -15.41 10.53
N ALA A 67 2.74 -14.44 10.16
CA ALA A 67 2.35 -13.35 11.05
C ALA A 67 1.55 -13.86 12.26
N ARG A 68 0.75 -14.91 12.07
CA ARG A 68 -0.01 -15.57 13.14
C ARG A 68 0.91 -16.27 14.14
N ASP A 69 1.85 -17.08 13.66
CA ASP A 69 2.82 -17.79 14.49
C ASP A 69 3.67 -16.83 15.32
N VAL A 70 4.14 -15.75 14.71
CA VAL A 70 4.89 -14.69 15.38
C VAL A 70 4.02 -14.02 16.47
N ALA A 71 2.76 -13.68 16.19
CA ALA A 71 1.87 -13.05 17.17
C ALA A 71 1.58 -13.99 18.36
N GLU A 72 1.26 -15.27 18.11
CA GLU A 72 1.01 -16.26 19.15
C GLU A 72 2.25 -16.50 20.03
N THR A 73 3.44 -16.51 19.41
CA THR A 73 4.70 -16.63 20.13
C THR A 73 4.99 -15.41 20.99
N ILE A 74 4.74 -14.19 20.48
CA ILE A 74 4.86 -12.94 21.25
C ILE A 74 3.94 -12.95 22.47
N GLU A 75 2.67 -13.34 22.30
CA GLU A 75 1.74 -13.44 23.43
C GLU A 75 2.21 -14.46 24.49
N ALA A 76 2.76 -15.57 24.05
CA ALA A 76 3.30 -16.60 24.96
C ALA A 76 4.50 -16.05 25.76
N ILE A 77 5.40 -15.35 25.09
CA ILE A 77 6.59 -14.74 25.69
C ILE A 77 6.19 -13.60 26.65
N GLN A 78 5.23 -12.77 26.29
CA GLN A 78 4.69 -11.72 27.15
C GLN A 78 4.05 -12.31 28.41
N ARG A 79 3.27 -13.39 28.30
CA ARG A 79 2.71 -14.12 29.45
C ARG A 79 3.81 -14.68 30.37
N GLY A 80 4.97 -14.97 29.82
CA GLY A 80 6.19 -15.36 30.55
C GLY A 80 6.88 -14.19 31.28
N GLY A 81 6.37 -12.96 31.14
CA GLY A 81 6.88 -11.77 31.85
C GLY A 81 7.89 -10.94 31.07
N THR A 82 8.13 -11.22 29.78
CA THR A 82 8.99 -10.38 28.94
C THR A 82 8.20 -9.13 28.47
N SER A 83 8.79 -7.93 28.62
CA SER A 83 8.24 -6.69 28.10
C SER A 83 8.22 -6.69 26.58
N LEU A 84 7.16 -6.18 25.96
CA LEU A 84 7.04 -6.04 24.52
C LEU A 84 8.13 -5.12 23.94
N ASN A 85 8.61 -4.14 24.69
CA ASN A 85 9.72 -3.28 24.29
C ASN A 85 11.03 -4.06 24.03
N GLU A 86 11.17 -5.23 24.63
CA GLU A 86 12.32 -6.12 24.47
C GLU A 86 12.13 -7.12 23.33
N ILE A 87 11.07 -6.98 22.54
CA ILE A 87 10.74 -7.84 21.41
C ILE A 87 10.82 -7.02 20.11
N ALA A 88 11.49 -7.59 19.10
CA ALA A 88 11.57 -6.98 17.78
C ALA A 88 11.24 -7.95 16.66
N VAL A 89 10.53 -7.49 15.65
CA VAL A 89 10.33 -8.14 14.36
C VAL A 89 11.17 -7.41 13.32
N LEU A 90 12.19 -8.08 12.79
CA LEU A 90 13.16 -7.52 11.87
C LEU A 90 12.93 -8.05 10.46
N VAL A 91 12.38 -7.22 9.61
CA VAL A 91 12.06 -7.54 8.21
C VAL A 91 13.16 -7.11 7.25
N ARG A 92 13.26 -7.75 6.08
CA ARG A 92 14.24 -7.35 5.05
C ARG A 92 13.79 -6.09 4.31
N THR A 93 12.52 -6.00 3.94
CA THR A 93 11.93 -4.85 3.24
C THR A 93 10.77 -4.26 4.03
N GLY A 94 10.51 -2.97 3.80
CA GLY A 94 9.41 -2.29 4.47
C GLY A 94 8.04 -2.90 4.13
N SER A 95 7.85 -3.43 2.93
CA SER A 95 6.60 -4.05 2.50
C SER A 95 6.14 -5.18 3.42
N GLN A 96 7.08 -5.98 3.92
CA GLN A 96 6.79 -7.09 4.83
C GLN A 96 6.13 -6.68 6.16
N THR A 97 6.15 -5.39 6.55
CA THR A 97 5.58 -4.98 7.85
C THR A 97 4.06 -5.12 7.89
N ARG A 98 3.36 -5.01 6.74
CA ARG A 98 1.89 -4.99 6.65
C ARG A 98 1.23 -6.18 7.36
N SER A 99 1.62 -7.40 7.02
CA SER A 99 0.99 -8.61 7.59
C SER A 99 1.15 -8.69 9.11
N PHE A 100 2.28 -8.24 9.64
CA PHE A 100 2.51 -8.17 11.09
C PHE A 100 1.70 -7.03 11.72
N GLU A 101 1.66 -5.85 11.11
CA GLU A 101 0.89 -4.70 11.58
C GLU A 101 -0.60 -5.06 11.69
N GLU A 102 -1.19 -5.62 10.62
CA GLU A 102 -2.59 -6.06 10.59
C GLU A 102 -2.89 -7.16 11.61
N ARG A 103 -1.97 -8.14 11.73
CA ARG A 103 -2.12 -9.21 12.71
C ARG A 103 -2.05 -8.69 14.15
N PHE A 104 -1.13 -7.78 14.44
CA PHE A 104 -1.00 -7.20 15.78
C PHE A 104 -2.20 -6.34 16.15
N ILE A 105 -2.78 -5.60 15.20
CA ILE A 105 -4.05 -4.88 15.41
C ILE A 105 -5.17 -5.88 15.75
N THR A 106 -5.30 -6.96 14.97
CA THR A 106 -6.33 -7.98 15.19
C THR A 106 -6.22 -8.66 16.54
N CYS A 107 -4.99 -8.90 17.02
CA CYS A 107 -4.72 -9.52 18.33
C CYS A 107 -4.60 -8.51 19.46
N ALA A 108 -4.81 -7.20 19.21
CA ALA A 108 -4.62 -6.13 20.16
C ALA A 108 -3.20 -6.11 20.81
N ILE A 109 -2.18 -6.51 20.06
CA ILE A 109 -0.77 -6.42 20.47
C ILE A 109 -0.27 -5.02 20.15
N PRO A 110 0.12 -4.21 21.16
CA PRO A 110 0.68 -2.89 20.91
C PRO A 110 2.00 -2.98 20.15
N TYR A 111 2.16 -2.17 19.11
CA TYR A 111 3.39 -2.16 18.31
C TYR A 111 3.75 -0.74 17.83
N ARG A 112 5.00 -0.57 17.43
CA ARG A 112 5.49 0.63 16.75
C ARG A 112 6.39 0.26 15.59
N VAL A 113 6.32 1.03 14.51
CA VAL A 113 7.23 0.91 13.37
C VAL A 113 8.37 1.90 13.56
N ILE A 114 9.62 1.39 13.57
CA ILE A 114 10.82 2.21 13.74
C ILE A 114 11.45 2.46 12.37
N GLY A 115 11.72 3.75 12.08
CA GLY A 115 12.39 4.17 10.86
C GLY A 115 11.45 4.56 9.71
N GLY A 116 10.14 4.62 9.95
CA GLY A 116 9.16 5.07 8.96
C GLY A 116 7.73 5.04 9.50
N PRO A 117 6.77 5.52 8.71
CA PRO A 117 5.35 5.43 9.04
C PRO A 117 4.85 3.98 8.92
N ARG A 118 3.71 3.70 9.55
CA ARG A 118 2.95 2.45 9.36
C ARG A 118 2.63 2.23 7.88
N PHE A 119 2.34 1.01 7.47
CA PHE A 119 2.16 0.67 6.06
C PHE A 119 1.13 1.57 5.37
N TYR A 120 -0.08 1.68 5.90
CA TYR A 120 -1.15 2.49 5.30
C TYR A 120 -0.96 4.01 5.43
N GLU A 121 -0.04 4.48 6.25
CA GLU A 121 0.32 5.89 6.38
C GLU A 121 1.35 6.36 5.35
N ARG A 122 2.04 5.43 4.70
CA ARG A 122 3.07 5.75 3.69
C ARG A 122 2.47 6.55 2.55
N LYS A 123 3.24 7.52 2.07
CA LYS A 123 2.76 8.44 1.03
C LYS A 123 2.22 7.70 -0.20
N GLU A 124 3.01 6.75 -0.72
CA GLU A 124 2.64 5.99 -1.92
C GLU A 124 1.38 5.14 -1.71
N ILE A 125 1.17 4.63 -0.52
CA ILE A 125 -0.01 3.84 -0.17
C ILE A 125 -1.22 4.76 -0.01
N ARG A 126 -1.09 5.88 0.71
CA ARG A 126 -2.16 6.86 0.85
C ARG A 126 -2.61 7.45 -0.49
N ASP A 127 -1.68 7.67 -1.42
CA ASP A 127 -1.99 8.13 -2.77
C ASP A 127 -2.77 7.04 -3.54
N ALA A 128 -2.33 5.78 -3.49
CA ALA A 128 -3.01 4.65 -4.13
C ALA A 128 -4.41 4.42 -3.54
N VAL A 129 -4.54 4.41 -2.21
CA VAL A 129 -5.85 4.29 -1.53
C VAL A 129 -6.77 5.44 -1.90
N ALA A 130 -6.25 6.66 -2.10
CA ALA A 130 -7.06 7.79 -2.53
C ALA A 130 -7.64 7.59 -3.95
N TYR A 131 -6.91 6.97 -4.88
CA TYR A 131 -7.47 6.54 -6.16
C TYR A 131 -8.65 5.59 -5.98
N PHE A 132 -8.50 4.59 -5.12
CA PHE A 132 -9.53 3.59 -4.85
C PHE A 132 -10.76 4.22 -4.19
N ARG A 133 -10.56 5.15 -3.26
CA ARG A 133 -11.65 5.91 -2.62
C ARG A 133 -12.45 6.73 -3.62
N VAL A 134 -11.82 7.41 -4.56
CA VAL A 134 -12.53 8.16 -5.62
C VAL A 134 -13.31 7.24 -6.57
N ILE A 135 -12.83 6.01 -6.78
CA ILE A 135 -13.56 5.01 -7.56
C ILE A 135 -14.82 4.56 -6.82
N ALA A 136 -14.69 4.21 -5.54
CA ALA A 136 -15.80 3.76 -4.70
C ALA A 136 -16.77 4.91 -4.35
N GLN A 137 -16.23 6.07 -4.00
CA GLN A 137 -16.97 7.26 -3.55
C GLN A 137 -16.55 8.50 -4.37
N PRO A 138 -17.24 8.81 -5.46
CA PRO A 138 -16.89 9.95 -6.32
C PRO A 138 -16.94 11.32 -5.64
N ASP A 139 -17.67 11.40 -4.53
CA ASP A 139 -17.85 12.65 -3.77
C ASP A 139 -16.79 12.81 -2.64
N ASP A 140 -15.78 11.96 -2.60
CA ASP A 140 -14.65 12.13 -1.70
C ASP A 140 -13.68 13.19 -2.23
N ASP A 141 -13.99 14.44 -1.92
CA ASP A 141 -13.24 15.59 -2.36
C ASP A 141 -11.78 15.58 -1.90
N LEU A 142 -11.51 15.09 -0.67
CA LEU A 142 -10.15 15.01 -0.12
C LEU A 142 -9.29 14.00 -0.86
N ALA A 143 -9.86 12.83 -1.14
CA ALA A 143 -9.17 11.82 -1.93
C ALA A 143 -8.91 12.30 -3.35
N PHE A 144 -9.90 12.94 -3.99
CA PHE A 144 -9.76 13.48 -5.33
C PHE A 144 -8.70 14.59 -5.41
N GLU A 145 -8.71 15.55 -4.49
CA GLU A 145 -7.73 16.63 -4.43
C GLU A 145 -6.30 16.08 -4.28
N ARG A 146 -6.14 15.03 -3.49
CA ARG A 146 -4.85 14.39 -3.28
C ARG A 146 -4.24 13.83 -4.58
N ILE A 147 -5.05 13.22 -5.45
CA ILE A 147 -4.54 12.43 -6.59
C ILE A 147 -4.72 13.11 -7.95
N ILE A 148 -5.53 14.13 -8.07
CA ILE A 148 -5.86 14.73 -9.37
C ILE A 148 -4.62 15.16 -10.17
N ASN A 149 -3.56 15.60 -9.48
CA ASN A 149 -2.29 16.00 -10.09
C ASN A 149 -1.11 15.13 -9.64
N THR A 150 -1.36 13.93 -9.19
CA THR A 150 -0.37 12.92 -8.81
C THR A 150 -0.64 11.62 -9.59
N PRO A 151 0.13 11.31 -10.63
CA PRO A 151 1.26 12.04 -11.25
C PRO A 151 0.91 13.44 -11.79
N ARG A 152 1.93 14.22 -12.10
CA ARG A 152 1.73 15.58 -12.66
C ARG A 152 1.01 15.52 -13.99
N ARG A 153 -0.20 16.13 -14.07
CA ARG A 153 -1.06 16.20 -15.25
C ARG A 153 -1.25 17.62 -15.78
N GLY A 154 -0.49 18.61 -15.22
CA GLY A 154 -0.67 20.02 -15.57
C GLY A 154 -1.91 20.67 -14.94
N LEU A 155 -2.54 20.00 -13.98
CA LEU A 155 -3.66 20.49 -13.19
C LEU A 155 -3.13 21.21 -11.95
N GLY A 156 -2.76 22.48 -12.12
CA GLY A 156 -2.17 23.29 -11.04
C GLY A 156 -3.21 23.87 -10.09
N ASN A 157 -2.73 24.50 -9.01
CA ASN A 157 -3.56 25.11 -7.96
C ASN A 157 -4.63 26.08 -8.49
N THR A 158 -4.34 26.82 -9.56
CA THR A 158 -5.32 27.74 -10.16
C THR A 158 -6.56 27.00 -10.68
N THR A 159 -6.39 25.84 -11.33
CA THR A 159 -7.50 25.03 -11.82
C THR A 159 -8.31 24.46 -10.66
N LEU A 160 -7.62 23.98 -9.63
CA LEU A 160 -8.27 23.46 -8.42
C LEU A 160 -9.03 24.53 -7.66
N GLN A 161 -8.48 25.75 -7.54
CA GLN A 161 -9.18 26.88 -6.92
C GLN A 161 -10.48 27.23 -7.65
N VAL A 162 -10.47 27.24 -9.00
CA VAL A 162 -11.70 27.46 -9.79
C VAL A 162 -12.71 26.35 -9.52
N ALA A 163 -12.28 25.10 -9.48
CA ALA A 163 -13.15 23.97 -9.17
C ALA A 163 -13.74 24.04 -7.74
N HIS A 164 -12.94 24.41 -6.74
CA HIS A 164 -13.44 24.63 -5.37
C HIS A 164 -14.45 25.77 -5.26
N VAL A 165 -14.22 26.88 -5.95
CA VAL A 165 -15.17 27.99 -5.97
C VAL A 165 -16.50 27.56 -6.58
N LEU A 166 -16.45 26.82 -7.70
CA LEU A 166 -17.65 26.30 -8.35
C LEU A 166 -18.38 25.28 -7.46
N ALA A 167 -17.64 24.30 -6.89
CA ALA A 167 -18.21 23.28 -6.01
C ALA A 167 -18.97 23.91 -4.82
N ARG A 168 -18.39 24.94 -4.20
CA ARG A 168 -19.04 25.69 -3.11
C ARG A 168 -20.27 26.47 -3.58
N ALA A 169 -20.18 27.12 -4.74
CA ALA A 169 -21.28 27.91 -5.28
C ALA A 169 -22.49 27.05 -5.66
N GLU A 170 -22.25 25.84 -6.16
CA GLU A 170 -23.30 24.91 -6.61
C GLU A 170 -23.67 23.86 -5.55
N GLY A 171 -22.95 23.79 -4.42
CA GLY A 171 -23.19 22.80 -3.38
C GLY A 171 -22.95 21.35 -3.88
N THR A 172 -21.98 21.16 -4.77
CA THR A 172 -21.67 19.87 -5.40
C THR A 172 -20.27 19.40 -5.02
N SER A 173 -19.94 18.13 -5.31
CA SER A 173 -18.61 17.60 -5.12
C SER A 173 -17.57 18.22 -6.08
N LEU A 174 -16.31 18.15 -5.69
CA LEU A 174 -15.19 18.64 -6.51
C LEU A 174 -15.11 17.91 -7.86
N VAL A 175 -15.41 16.62 -7.90
CA VAL A 175 -15.48 15.81 -9.12
C VAL A 175 -16.58 16.34 -10.05
N SER A 176 -17.77 16.63 -9.51
CA SER A 176 -18.90 17.18 -10.27
C SER A 176 -18.59 18.57 -10.80
N ALA A 177 -17.99 19.44 -9.98
CA ALA A 177 -17.55 20.77 -10.40
C ALA A 177 -16.49 20.69 -11.50
N CYS A 178 -15.52 19.79 -11.40
CA CYS A 178 -14.54 19.54 -12.46
C CYS A 178 -15.20 19.08 -13.76
N GLY A 179 -16.22 18.23 -13.68
CA GLY A 179 -17.03 17.80 -14.83
C GLY A 179 -17.75 18.99 -15.52
N ALA A 180 -18.31 19.90 -14.73
CA ALA A 180 -18.93 21.11 -15.25
C ALA A 180 -17.93 22.04 -15.96
N LEU A 181 -16.72 22.20 -15.40
CA LEU A 181 -15.66 23.05 -15.96
C LEU A 181 -15.12 22.55 -17.31
N ILE A 182 -15.19 21.24 -17.61
CA ILE A 182 -14.79 20.72 -18.93
C ILE A 182 -15.55 21.39 -20.07
N GLY A 183 -16.83 21.72 -19.84
CA GLY A 183 -17.66 22.38 -20.83
C GLY A 183 -17.63 23.92 -20.79
N SER A 184 -16.71 24.55 -20.04
CA SER A 184 -16.59 26.00 -19.90
C SER A 184 -15.23 26.51 -20.37
N ASP A 185 -15.13 27.84 -20.56
CA ASP A 185 -13.86 28.52 -20.87
C ASP A 185 -13.17 29.10 -19.61
N ASP A 186 -13.68 28.80 -18.42
CA ASP A 186 -13.18 29.35 -17.15
C ASP A 186 -11.75 28.82 -16.82
N ILE A 187 -11.42 27.63 -17.28
CA ILE A 187 -10.09 27.07 -17.20
C ILE A 187 -9.38 27.00 -18.56
N ARG A 188 -8.08 26.79 -18.54
CA ARG A 188 -7.26 26.73 -19.76
C ARG A 188 -7.60 25.47 -20.59
N PRO A 189 -7.53 25.52 -21.94
CA PRO A 189 -7.83 24.36 -22.79
C PRO A 189 -7.04 23.10 -22.43
N GLN A 190 -5.74 23.23 -22.11
CA GLN A 190 -4.92 22.11 -21.70
C GLN A 190 -5.41 21.47 -20.38
N ALA A 191 -5.83 22.29 -19.42
CA ALA A 191 -6.39 21.81 -18.16
C ALA A 191 -7.74 21.11 -18.40
N ARG A 192 -8.58 21.61 -19.30
CA ARG A 192 -9.84 20.94 -19.71
C ARG A 192 -9.60 19.56 -20.27
N THR A 193 -8.65 19.44 -21.21
CA THR A 193 -8.31 18.15 -21.80
C THR A 193 -7.76 17.18 -20.75
N ALA A 194 -6.91 17.64 -19.84
CA ALA A 194 -6.36 16.80 -18.77
C ALA A 194 -7.46 16.37 -17.79
N LEU A 195 -8.36 17.28 -17.38
CA LEU A 195 -9.50 16.96 -16.53
C LEU A 195 -10.44 15.95 -17.19
N ALA A 196 -10.77 16.17 -18.47
CA ALA A 196 -11.64 15.27 -19.22
C ALA A 196 -11.11 13.82 -19.20
N ARG A 197 -9.81 13.65 -19.48
CA ARG A 197 -9.16 12.33 -19.44
C ARG A 197 -9.24 11.70 -18.04
N VAL A 198 -8.89 12.46 -17.00
CA VAL A 198 -8.93 11.94 -15.64
C VAL A 198 -10.34 11.49 -15.25
N LEU A 199 -11.36 12.28 -15.54
CA LEU A 199 -12.75 11.93 -15.22
C LEU A 199 -13.28 10.76 -16.06
N GLU A 200 -12.85 10.65 -17.32
CA GLU A 200 -13.15 9.50 -18.17
C GLU A 200 -12.51 8.22 -17.63
N ASP A 201 -11.24 8.28 -17.21
CA ASP A 201 -10.55 7.16 -16.59
C ASP A 201 -11.28 6.71 -15.32
N PHE A 202 -11.62 7.61 -14.40
CA PHE A 202 -12.40 7.26 -13.19
C PHE A 202 -13.77 6.66 -13.52
N SER A 203 -14.45 7.16 -14.54
CA SER A 203 -15.74 6.61 -14.98
C SER A 203 -15.58 5.18 -15.48
N ARG A 204 -14.54 4.90 -16.26
CA ARG A 204 -14.20 3.58 -16.77
C ARG A 204 -13.85 2.61 -15.63
N TRP A 205 -12.93 2.99 -14.72
CA TRP A 205 -12.52 2.16 -13.59
C TRP A 205 -13.69 1.85 -12.66
N ARG A 206 -14.60 2.80 -12.44
CA ARG A 206 -15.81 2.58 -11.64
C ARG A 206 -16.74 1.53 -12.29
N ALA A 207 -16.87 1.56 -13.61
CA ALA A 207 -17.65 0.55 -14.33
C ALA A 207 -16.97 -0.83 -14.24
N GLN A 208 -15.63 -0.89 -14.28
CA GLN A 208 -14.85 -2.13 -14.14
C GLN A 208 -14.93 -2.69 -12.71
N ALA A 209 -14.93 -1.84 -11.69
CA ALA A 209 -15.00 -2.25 -10.28
C ALA A 209 -16.23 -3.11 -9.96
N GLN A 210 -17.30 -3.03 -10.75
CA GLN A 210 -18.53 -3.80 -10.52
C GLN A 210 -18.39 -5.30 -10.85
N ASN A 211 -17.41 -5.68 -11.69
CA ASN A 211 -17.29 -7.04 -12.22
C ASN A 211 -15.84 -7.58 -12.19
N MET A 212 -14.90 -6.84 -11.66
CA MET A 212 -13.49 -7.17 -11.65
C MET A 212 -13.01 -7.43 -10.22
N ASN A 213 -12.02 -8.32 -10.07
CA ASN A 213 -11.37 -8.54 -8.78
C ASN A 213 -10.67 -7.25 -8.32
N PRO A 214 -10.76 -6.89 -7.01
CA PRO A 214 -10.13 -5.67 -6.48
C PRO A 214 -8.64 -5.55 -6.77
N SER A 215 -7.88 -6.65 -6.71
CA SER A 215 -6.44 -6.63 -7.00
C SER A 215 -6.15 -6.35 -8.48
N GLU A 216 -6.89 -6.97 -9.40
CA GLU A 216 -6.77 -6.70 -10.84
C GLU A 216 -7.13 -5.25 -11.18
N LEU A 217 -8.20 -4.74 -10.57
CA LEU A 217 -8.58 -3.34 -10.71
C LEU A 217 -7.48 -2.41 -10.20
N ALA A 218 -6.89 -2.71 -9.06
CA ALA A 218 -5.82 -1.91 -8.48
C ALA A 218 -4.59 -1.84 -9.39
N GLU A 219 -4.18 -2.96 -9.99
CA GLU A 219 -3.10 -2.99 -10.98
C GLU A 219 -3.38 -2.08 -12.17
N ILE A 220 -4.58 -2.21 -12.75
CA ILE A 220 -5.02 -1.39 -13.90
C ILE A 220 -5.00 0.09 -13.51
N VAL A 221 -5.55 0.45 -12.37
CA VAL A 221 -5.62 1.85 -11.91
C VAL A 221 -4.24 2.43 -11.69
N LEU A 222 -3.33 1.70 -11.04
CA LEU A 222 -1.98 2.17 -10.76
C LEU A 222 -1.12 2.30 -12.03
N ASP A 223 -1.35 1.45 -13.03
CA ASP A 223 -0.65 1.51 -14.33
C ASP A 223 -1.23 2.60 -15.23
N GLU A 224 -2.52 2.56 -15.52
CA GLU A 224 -3.19 3.49 -16.44
C GLU A 224 -3.20 4.94 -15.93
N SER A 225 -3.27 5.16 -14.61
CA SER A 225 -3.11 6.48 -14.01
C SER A 225 -1.71 7.05 -14.21
N GLY A 226 -0.73 6.19 -14.55
CA GLY A 226 0.70 6.51 -14.61
C GLY A 226 1.37 6.58 -13.24
N TYR A 227 0.68 6.16 -12.16
CA TYR A 227 1.21 6.28 -10.80
C TYR A 227 2.38 5.33 -10.56
N ALA A 228 2.24 4.06 -10.98
CA ALA A 228 3.36 3.09 -10.94
C ALA A 228 4.53 3.55 -11.83
N GLY A 229 4.23 4.03 -13.05
CA GLY A 229 5.23 4.56 -13.98
C GLY A 229 5.98 5.78 -13.43
N MET A 230 5.34 6.62 -12.63
CA MET A 230 5.99 7.75 -11.95
C MET A 230 7.11 7.27 -11.03
N TRP A 231 6.86 6.24 -10.21
CA TRP A 231 7.87 5.67 -9.32
C TRP A 231 8.93 4.83 -10.04
N GLN A 232 8.58 4.16 -11.15
CA GLN A 232 9.55 3.46 -11.99
C GLN A 232 10.57 4.40 -12.63
N ASN A 233 10.15 5.63 -12.95
CA ASN A 233 11.01 6.66 -13.53
C ASN A 233 11.73 7.53 -12.48
N ASP A 234 11.37 7.39 -11.21
CA ASP A 234 12.02 8.10 -10.10
C ASP A 234 13.39 7.44 -9.80
N LYS A 235 14.43 8.28 -9.78
CA LYS A 235 15.82 7.85 -9.52
C LYS A 235 16.22 7.93 -8.05
N SER A 236 15.30 8.25 -7.16
CA SER A 236 15.56 8.29 -5.72
C SER A 236 15.84 6.88 -5.18
N VAL A 237 16.62 6.83 -4.12
CA VAL A 237 16.98 5.56 -3.45
C VAL A 237 15.74 4.85 -2.89
N GLU A 238 14.71 5.61 -2.55
CA GLU A 238 13.45 5.12 -1.98
C GLU A 238 12.47 4.56 -3.01
N ALA A 239 12.59 4.96 -4.29
CA ALA A 239 11.62 4.60 -5.33
C ALA A 239 11.39 3.09 -5.47
N PRO A 240 12.41 2.22 -5.45
CA PRO A 240 12.20 0.78 -5.50
C PRO A 240 11.40 0.24 -4.32
N GLY A 241 11.68 0.70 -3.11
CA GLY A 241 10.92 0.30 -1.91
C GLY A 241 9.46 0.75 -1.98
N ARG A 242 9.17 1.91 -2.57
CA ARG A 242 7.80 2.38 -2.81
C ARG A 242 7.05 1.50 -3.81
N LEU A 243 7.73 1.05 -4.87
CA LEU A 243 7.16 0.09 -5.81
C LEU A 243 6.87 -1.27 -5.15
N GLU A 244 7.75 -1.73 -4.26
CA GLU A 244 7.49 -2.93 -3.47
C GLU A 244 6.28 -2.75 -2.55
N ASN A 245 6.12 -1.58 -1.91
CA ASN A 245 4.95 -1.27 -1.11
C ASN A 245 3.66 -1.26 -1.95
N LEU A 246 3.69 -0.74 -3.17
CA LEU A 246 2.52 -0.78 -4.07
C LEU A 246 2.17 -2.21 -4.50
N LYS A 247 3.15 -3.06 -4.76
CA LYS A 247 2.92 -4.49 -5.05
C LYS A 247 2.31 -5.20 -3.85
N GLU A 248 2.81 -4.93 -2.65
CA GLU A 248 2.25 -5.47 -1.42
C GLU A 248 0.80 -5.01 -1.20
N LEU A 249 0.48 -3.74 -1.52
CA LEU A 249 -0.88 -3.24 -1.47
C LEU A 249 -1.81 -3.98 -2.43
N VAL A 250 -1.36 -4.24 -3.66
CA VAL A 250 -2.12 -5.01 -4.65
C VAL A 250 -2.33 -6.44 -4.17
N SER A 251 -1.31 -7.07 -3.59
CA SER A 251 -1.44 -8.41 -3.00
C SER A 251 -2.44 -8.43 -1.85
N ALA A 252 -2.44 -7.39 -1.01
CA ALA A 252 -3.42 -7.27 0.08
C ALA A 252 -4.88 -7.24 -0.40
N LEU A 253 -5.15 -6.62 -1.56
CA LEU A 253 -6.51 -6.57 -2.11
C LEU A 253 -7.03 -7.94 -2.57
N GLU A 254 -6.16 -8.94 -2.74
CA GLU A 254 -6.58 -10.29 -3.11
C GLU A 254 -7.45 -10.98 -2.05
N ASP A 255 -7.33 -10.57 -0.78
CA ASP A 255 -8.06 -11.13 0.34
C ASP A 255 -9.48 -10.55 0.51
N PHE A 256 -9.86 -9.58 -0.34
CA PHE A 256 -11.14 -8.87 -0.25
C PHE A 256 -12.05 -9.18 -1.44
N GLU A 257 -13.34 -9.33 -1.15
CA GLU A 257 -14.37 -9.59 -2.17
C GLU A 257 -14.70 -8.33 -2.99
N SER A 258 -14.51 -7.14 -2.41
CA SER A 258 -14.82 -5.86 -3.05
C SER A 258 -13.85 -4.76 -2.62
N LEU A 259 -13.79 -3.71 -3.45
CA LEU A 259 -13.02 -2.51 -3.14
C LEU A 259 -13.54 -1.81 -1.86
N ASP A 260 -14.85 -1.82 -1.65
CA ASP A 260 -15.47 -1.21 -0.46
C ASP A 260 -15.05 -1.93 0.82
N SER A 261 -15.06 -3.28 0.84
CA SER A 261 -14.62 -4.05 2.01
C SER A 261 -13.15 -3.83 2.34
N PHE A 262 -12.30 -3.67 1.31
CA PHE A 262 -10.90 -3.28 1.51
C PHE A 262 -10.77 -1.88 2.11
N LEU A 263 -11.53 -0.89 1.61
CA LEU A 263 -11.47 0.49 2.11
C LEU A 263 -12.01 0.61 3.54
N GLU A 264 -13.02 -0.16 3.90
CA GLU A 264 -13.50 -0.28 5.29
C GLU A 264 -12.40 -0.84 6.20
N HIS A 265 -11.72 -1.91 5.77
CA HIS A 265 -10.59 -2.49 6.51
C HIS A 265 -9.47 -1.47 6.72
N VAL A 266 -9.05 -0.77 5.65
CA VAL A 266 -8.03 0.28 5.75
C VAL A 266 -8.42 1.38 6.73
N SER A 267 -9.70 1.79 6.72
CA SER A 267 -10.22 2.81 7.66
C SER A 267 -10.12 2.33 9.10
N LEU A 268 -10.53 1.08 9.37
CA LEU A 268 -10.42 0.47 10.70
C LEU A 268 -8.96 0.38 11.18
N VAL A 269 -8.05 -0.04 10.30
CA VAL A 269 -6.61 -0.12 10.63
C VAL A 269 -6.04 1.25 10.94
N MET A 270 -6.45 2.29 10.21
CA MET A 270 -5.98 3.66 10.42
C MET A 270 -6.59 4.34 11.65
N GLU A 271 -7.82 3.97 12.03
CA GLU A 271 -8.49 4.50 13.23
C GLU A 271 -7.95 3.91 14.54
N HIS A 272 -7.27 2.77 14.50
CA HIS A 272 -6.54 2.24 15.66
C HIS A 272 -5.31 3.09 15.96
N GLU A 273 -5.56 4.41 16.14
CA GLU A 273 -4.56 5.35 16.57
C GLU A 273 -4.21 5.12 18.05
N ASP A 274 -2.89 5.11 18.27
CA ASP A 274 -2.28 5.43 19.55
C ASP A 274 -2.79 4.67 20.78
N ASN A 275 -2.60 3.36 20.75
CA ASN A 275 -2.23 2.74 22.02
C ASN A 275 -0.85 3.31 22.40
N THR A 276 -0.85 4.53 22.94
CA THR A 276 0.33 5.20 23.47
C THR A 276 0.84 4.51 24.74
N GLY A 277 0.68 3.18 24.79
CA GLY A 277 1.28 2.32 25.79
C GLY A 277 2.78 2.47 25.76
N THR A 278 3.40 2.45 26.92
CA THR A 278 4.86 2.49 27.04
C THR A 278 5.51 1.19 26.62
N ASP A 279 4.77 0.07 26.54
CA ASP A 279 5.25 -1.28 26.24
C ASP A 279 4.70 -1.78 24.89
N MET A 280 5.56 -1.80 23.86
CA MET A 280 5.19 -2.07 22.46
C MET A 280 6.23 -2.94 21.76
N VAL A 281 5.77 -3.85 20.89
CA VAL A 281 6.63 -4.60 19.97
C VAL A 281 7.26 -3.67 18.94
N ASN A 282 8.54 -3.86 18.66
CA ASN A 282 9.27 -3.05 17.70
C ASN A 282 9.27 -3.74 16.32
N ILE A 283 8.73 -3.10 15.29
CA ILE A 283 8.82 -3.58 13.90
C ILE A 283 9.78 -2.65 13.15
N MET A 284 10.77 -3.21 12.47
CA MET A 284 11.73 -2.42 11.70
C MET A 284 12.44 -3.26 10.64
N THR A 285 13.12 -2.60 9.72
CA THR A 285 13.99 -3.30 8.79
C THR A 285 15.29 -3.73 9.47
N LEU A 286 15.93 -4.80 8.96
CA LEU A 286 17.25 -5.24 9.39
C LEU A 286 18.30 -4.12 9.38
N HIS A 287 18.22 -3.22 8.40
CA HIS A 287 19.10 -2.04 8.34
C HIS A 287 18.84 -1.07 9.49
N GLY A 288 17.57 -0.85 9.83
CA GLY A 288 17.18 0.02 10.96
C GLY A 288 17.57 -0.54 12.33
N ALA A 289 17.73 -1.86 12.42
CA ALA A 289 18.11 -2.52 13.66
C ALA A 289 19.60 -2.38 14.01
N LYS A 290 20.41 -1.80 13.12
CA LYS A 290 21.85 -1.65 13.37
C LYS A 290 22.11 -0.72 14.57
N GLY A 291 22.76 -1.26 15.60
CA GLY A 291 23.05 -0.54 16.85
C GLY A 291 22.03 -0.79 17.97
N LEU A 292 20.87 -1.34 17.65
CA LEU A 292 19.86 -1.74 18.64
C LEU A 292 20.08 -3.18 19.12
N GLU A 293 19.38 -3.56 20.20
CA GLU A 293 19.41 -4.91 20.74
C GLU A 293 18.12 -5.20 21.52
N PHE A 294 17.66 -6.47 21.49
CA PHE A 294 16.40 -6.90 22.08
C PHE A 294 16.58 -8.26 22.71
N ASP A 295 15.79 -8.59 23.74
CA ASP A 295 15.83 -9.92 24.35
C ASP A 295 15.38 -10.99 23.36
N VAL A 296 14.34 -10.66 22.57
CA VAL A 296 13.74 -11.58 21.60
C VAL A 296 13.70 -10.92 20.22
N VAL A 297 14.17 -11.64 19.22
CA VAL A 297 14.16 -11.16 17.83
C VAL A 297 13.50 -12.19 16.92
N PHE A 298 12.51 -11.74 16.15
CA PHE A 298 11.91 -12.48 15.06
C PHE A 298 12.51 -12.02 13.74
N LEU A 299 12.84 -12.96 12.88
CA LEU A 299 13.48 -12.77 11.57
C LEU A 299 12.64 -13.49 10.50
N PRO A 300 11.49 -12.92 10.10
CA PRO A 300 10.60 -13.55 9.14
C PRO A 300 11.08 -13.37 7.70
N GLY A 301 10.51 -14.22 6.81
CA GLY A 301 10.71 -14.12 5.37
C GLY A 301 12.09 -14.58 4.90
N TRP A 302 12.68 -15.59 5.54
CA TRP A 302 13.93 -16.19 5.06
C TRP A 302 13.70 -17.11 3.87
N GLU A 303 13.49 -16.48 2.70
CA GLU A 303 13.14 -17.12 1.42
C GLU A 303 14.02 -16.58 0.30
N GLU A 304 14.36 -17.42 -0.67
CA GLU A 304 15.09 -17.02 -1.87
C GLU A 304 14.32 -15.93 -2.63
N GLY A 305 15.02 -14.85 -3.01
CA GLY A 305 14.46 -13.69 -3.67
C GLY A 305 13.90 -12.63 -2.71
N LEU A 306 13.51 -13.02 -1.48
CA LEU A 306 13.08 -12.10 -0.43
C LEU A 306 14.23 -11.78 0.54
N PHE A 307 14.90 -12.82 1.05
CA PHE A 307 16.12 -12.71 1.85
C PHE A 307 16.99 -13.96 1.70
N PRO A 308 18.06 -13.94 0.86
CA PRO A 308 18.68 -12.79 0.23
C PRO A 308 17.78 -12.13 -0.83
N HIS A 309 17.83 -10.79 -0.87
CA HIS A 309 16.95 -10.02 -1.76
C HIS A 309 17.42 -10.14 -3.22
N GLN A 310 16.50 -10.50 -4.15
CA GLN A 310 16.83 -10.78 -5.55
C GLN A 310 17.57 -9.62 -6.21
N ARG A 311 17.14 -8.40 -5.99
CA ARG A 311 17.76 -7.21 -6.58
C ARG A 311 19.22 -7.03 -6.18
N ALA A 312 19.58 -7.34 -4.92
CA ALA A 312 20.95 -7.24 -4.46
C ALA A 312 21.86 -8.23 -5.22
N MET A 313 21.34 -9.41 -5.50
CA MET A 313 22.04 -10.42 -6.31
C MET A 313 22.14 -10.04 -7.78
N ASP A 314 21.08 -9.47 -8.37
CA ASP A 314 21.05 -9.05 -9.76
C ASP A 314 22.00 -7.86 -10.04
N GLU A 315 22.06 -6.89 -9.12
CA GLU A 315 22.91 -5.69 -9.28
C GLU A 315 24.39 -5.95 -8.94
N GLN A 316 24.70 -6.80 -7.96
CA GLN A 316 26.04 -6.93 -7.41
C GLN A 316 26.58 -8.37 -7.39
N GLY A 317 25.80 -9.36 -7.82
CA GLY A 317 26.22 -10.75 -7.89
C GLY A 317 26.67 -11.30 -6.53
N ALA A 318 27.84 -11.94 -6.49
CA ALA A 318 28.42 -12.52 -5.27
C ALA A 318 28.65 -11.48 -4.16
N ALA A 319 29.03 -10.24 -4.51
CA ALA A 319 29.22 -9.18 -3.51
C ALA A 319 27.90 -8.77 -2.86
N GLY A 320 26.80 -8.77 -3.63
CA GLY A 320 25.44 -8.55 -3.10
C GLY A 320 25.02 -9.65 -2.13
N LEU A 321 25.27 -10.91 -2.48
CA LEU A 321 25.00 -12.05 -1.58
C LEU A 321 25.80 -11.95 -0.27
N GLU A 322 27.06 -11.55 -0.33
CA GLU A 322 27.86 -11.35 0.87
C GLU A 322 27.31 -10.22 1.75
N GLU A 323 26.80 -9.14 1.16
CA GLU A 323 26.19 -8.06 1.93
C GLU A 323 24.87 -8.49 2.57
N GLU A 324 24.02 -9.22 1.86
CA GLU A 324 22.79 -9.81 2.41
C GLU A 324 23.13 -10.77 3.59
N ARG A 325 24.20 -11.56 3.48
CA ARG A 325 24.65 -12.43 4.58
C ARG A 325 25.18 -11.62 5.77
N ARG A 326 25.84 -10.48 5.54
CA ARG A 326 26.22 -9.56 6.62
C ARG A 326 24.97 -9.00 7.32
N LEU A 327 23.94 -8.72 6.56
CA LEU A 327 22.68 -8.23 7.10
C LEU A 327 21.96 -9.31 7.93
N ALA A 328 21.97 -10.55 7.48
CA ALA A 328 21.46 -11.69 8.25
C ALA A 328 22.24 -11.89 9.56
N TYR A 329 23.57 -11.81 9.50
CA TYR A 329 24.43 -11.81 10.69
C TYR A 329 24.07 -10.66 11.66
N VAL A 330 23.83 -9.45 11.14
CA VAL A 330 23.41 -8.31 11.96
C VAL A 330 22.08 -8.60 12.63
N GLY A 331 21.09 -9.12 11.89
CA GLY A 331 19.78 -9.47 12.41
C GLY A 331 19.87 -10.46 13.59
N LEU A 332 20.54 -11.59 13.40
CA LEU A 332 20.75 -12.60 14.43
C LEU A 332 21.42 -12.01 15.69
N THR A 333 22.47 -11.22 15.50
CA THR A 333 23.21 -10.62 16.61
C THR A 333 22.49 -9.44 17.28
N ARG A 334 21.25 -9.12 16.90
CA ARG A 334 20.37 -8.18 17.66
C ARG A 334 19.72 -8.88 18.83
N ALA A 335 19.58 -10.20 18.78
CA ALA A 335 19.00 -10.98 19.86
C ALA A 335 19.97 -11.13 21.03
N ARG A 336 19.47 -10.89 22.24
CA ARG A 336 20.19 -11.16 23.48
C ARG A 336 19.96 -12.58 23.98
N LYS A 337 18.69 -13.05 23.97
CA LYS A 337 18.27 -14.32 24.57
C LYS A 337 17.69 -15.31 23.56
N LEU A 338 16.74 -14.85 22.73
CA LEU A 338 16.00 -15.72 21.81
C LEU A 338 16.01 -15.16 20.39
N ALA A 339 16.24 -16.02 19.40
CA ALA A 339 16.15 -15.68 18.00
C ALA A 339 15.27 -16.70 17.28
N TYR A 340 14.27 -16.18 16.56
CA TYR A 340 13.30 -16.94 15.76
C TYR A 340 13.47 -16.57 14.30
N ILE A 341 13.69 -17.55 13.45
CA ILE A 341 13.73 -17.42 11.99
C ILE A 341 12.47 -18.08 11.46
N SER A 342 11.78 -17.47 10.52
CA SER A 342 10.67 -18.10 9.84
C SER A 342 10.71 -17.90 8.32
N PHE A 343 10.08 -18.83 7.61
CA PHE A 343 9.89 -18.76 6.16
C PHE A 343 8.53 -19.35 5.81
N ALA A 344 7.90 -18.81 4.75
CA ALA A 344 6.69 -19.35 4.19
C ALA A 344 7.01 -20.26 3.00
N ALA A 345 6.29 -21.39 2.90
CA ALA A 345 6.44 -22.32 1.77
C ALA A 345 5.71 -21.81 0.51
N ASN A 346 4.74 -20.92 0.68
CA ASN A 346 3.96 -20.37 -0.41
C ASN A 346 3.76 -18.87 -0.22
N ARG A 347 3.83 -18.13 -1.33
CA ARG A 347 3.46 -16.72 -1.38
C ARG A 347 2.40 -16.53 -2.46
N ARG A 348 1.36 -15.79 -2.16
CA ARG A 348 0.35 -15.43 -3.13
C ARG A 348 0.82 -14.23 -3.92
N LEU A 349 0.92 -14.38 -5.25
CA LEU A 349 1.30 -13.31 -6.17
C LEU A 349 0.36 -13.40 -7.39
N TYR A 350 -0.30 -12.30 -7.74
CA TYR A 350 -1.23 -12.23 -8.89
C TYR A 350 -2.31 -13.32 -8.86
N ASN A 351 -2.95 -13.48 -7.72
CA ASN A 351 -3.99 -14.49 -7.48
C ASN A 351 -3.54 -15.95 -7.71
N GLN A 352 -2.24 -16.20 -7.73
CA GLN A 352 -1.64 -17.53 -7.87
C GLN A 352 -0.74 -17.85 -6.69
N TRP A 353 -0.86 -19.06 -6.16
CA TRP A 353 0.06 -19.58 -5.17
C TRP A 353 1.37 -19.97 -5.83
N ASN A 354 2.43 -19.28 -5.45
CA ASN A 354 3.78 -19.58 -5.87
C ASN A 354 4.53 -20.25 -4.72
N SER A 355 5.12 -21.40 -4.98
CA SER A 355 5.97 -22.05 -4.00
C SER A 355 7.23 -21.23 -3.77
N ALA A 356 7.49 -20.86 -2.53
CA ALA A 356 8.69 -20.18 -2.11
C ALA A 356 9.76 -21.20 -1.73
N ILE A 357 11.01 -20.89 -2.01
CA ILE A 357 12.16 -21.73 -1.66
C ILE A 357 12.74 -21.15 -0.37
N PRO A 358 12.98 -21.96 0.68
CA PRO A 358 13.68 -21.49 1.87
C PRO A 358 15.00 -20.84 1.52
N SER A 359 15.37 -19.79 2.24
CA SER A 359 16.64 -19.11 2.06
C SER A 359 17.81 -20.07 2.19
N ARG A 360 18.78 -19.96 1.28
CA ARG A 360 20.08 -20.64 1.40
C ARG A 360 20.79 -20.36 2.72
N PHE A 361 20.49 -19.24 3.35
CA PHE A 361 21.05 -18.87 4.65
C PHE A 361 20.63 -19.85 5.76
N ILE A 362 19.49 -20.53 5.63
CA ILE A 362 19.04 -21.55 6.58
C ILE A 362 19.95 -22.78 6.51
N GLU A 363 20.36 -23.18 5.31
CA GLU A 363 21.28 -24.32 5.11
C GLU A 363 22.71 -23.99 5.58
N GLU A 364 23.09 -22.71 5.58
CA GLU A 364 24.37 -22.22 6.04
C GLU A 364 24.49 -22.12 7.57
N LEU A 365 23.38 -22.26 8.30
CA LEU A 365 23.38 -22.25 9.76
C LEU A 365 23.94 -23.59 10.32
N PRO A 366 24.79 -23.55 11.35
CA PRO A 366 25.32 -24.74 11.97
C PRO A 366 24.23 -25.51 12.73
N LYS A 367 23.98 -26.76 12.35
CA LYS A 367 22.88 -27.61 12.84
C LYS A 367 22.90 -27.83 14.36
N ASP A 368 24.05 -27.80 14.99
CA ASP A 368 24.20 -28.04 16.44
C ASP A 368 23.60 -26.87 17.27
N HIS A 369 23.46 -25.66 16.67
CA HIS A 369 23.00 -24.43 17.31
C HIS A 369 21.63 -24.00 16.86
N VAL A 370 20.96 -24.80 16.02
CA VAL A 370 19.65 -24.48 15.44
C VAL A 370 18.68 -25.62 15.72
N GLU A 371 17.44 -25.29 16.03
CA GLU A 371 16.30 -26.18 16.10
C GLU A 371 15.36 -25.89 14.95
N VAL A 372 15.13 -26.86 14.07
CA VAL A 372 14.31 -26.70 12.87
C VAL A 372 12.99 -27.41 13.05
N ASP A 373 11.90 -26.66 13.08
CA ASP A 373 10.53 -27.16 13.12
C ASP A 373 9.85 -26.88 11.78
N VAL A 374 9.81 -27.88 10.92
CA VAL A 374 9.10 -27.81 9.63
C VAL A 374 8.01 -28.86 9.65
N SER A 375 6.75 -28.43 9.65
CA SER A 375 5.61 -29.33 9.65
C SER A 375 5.67 -30.31 8.46
N LYS A 376 5.50 -31.61 8.74
CA LYS A 376 5.46 -32.66 7.71
C LYS A 376 4.29 -32.38 6.77
N GLY A 377 4.58 -32.07 5.50
CA GLY A 377 3.57 -31.77 4.48
C GLY A 377 3.63 -30.35 3.94
N LEU A 378 4.55 -29.50 4.40
CA LEU A 378 4.66 -28.12 3.95
C LEU A 378 4.89 -27.98 2.43
N TYR A 379 5.55 -28.95 1.80
CA TYR A 379 5.88 -28.98 0.37
C TYR A 379 5.09 -30.02 -0.44
N GLY A 380 3.97 -30.52 0.05
CA GLY A 380 3.27 -31.61 -0.66
C GLY A 380 1.77 -31.73 -0.40
N GLY A 381 1.13 -30.76 0.23
CA GLY A 381 -0.29 -30.84 0.58
C GLY A 381 -1.06 -29.58 0.17
N SER A 382 -2.35 -29.76 -0.13
CA SER A 382 -3.31 -28.66 -0.24
C SER A 382 -3.33 -27.83 1.05
N PRO A 383 -3.68 -26.52 0.98
CA PRO A 383 -3.78 -25.67 2.17
C PRO A 383 -4.62 -26.35 3.26
N PRO A 384 -4.30 -26.17 4.55
CA PRO A 384 -5.15 -26.64 5.61
C PRO A 384 -6.54 -26.03 5.39
N GLU A 385 -7.56 -26.90 5.24
CA GLU A 385 -8.94 -26.46 5.14
C GLU A 385 -9.22 -25.49 6.30
N GLU A 386 -9.56 -24.26 5.98
CA GLU A 386 -10.16 -23.34 6.93
C GLU A 386 -11.32 -24.08 7.60
N ARG A 387 -11.22 -24.34 8.89
CA ARG A 387 -12.35 -24.74 9.70
C ARG A 387 -13.35 -23.59 9.67
N GLN A 388 -14.21 -23.59 8.66
CA GLN A 388 -15.44 -22.81 8.69
C GLN A 388 -16.18 -23.17 9.98
N LYS A 389 -16.12 -22.29 10.95
CA LYS A 389 -17.06 -22.27 12.05
C LYS A 389 -18.42 -21.99 11.44
N LYS A 390 -19.14 -23.07 11.11
CA LYS A 390 -20.58 -23.03 10.88
C LYS A 390 -21.24 -22.47 12.13
N TYR A 391 -21.62 -21.21 12.08
CA TYR A 391 -22.69 -20.73 12.92
C TYR A 391 -23.99 -21.38 12.39
N GLY A 392 -24.48 -22.37 13.11
CA GLY A 392 -25.74 -23.01 12.85
C GLY A 392 -26.86 -22.04 13.14
N GLY A 393 -27.67 -21.79 12.13
CA GLY A 393 -29.02 -21.25 12.25
C GLY A 393 -29.90 -22.12 11.41
N GLY A 394 -30.73 -22.96 12.08
CA GLY A 394 -31.65 -23.88 11.44
C GLY A 394 -32.85 -23.17 10.82
N GLY A 395 -33.42 -23.81 9.82
CA GLY A 395 -34.68 -23.38 9.21
C GLY A 395 -35.01 -24.26 8.00
N SER A 396 -35.84 -25.20 8.25
CA SER A 396 -36.42 -26.26 7.41
C SER A 396 -37.14 -25.78 6.16
N GLY A 397 -37.05 -26.58 5.08
CA GLY A 397 -38.22 -27.10 4.39
C GLY A 397 -38.69 -26.39 3.14
N GLY A 398 -38.83 -27.15 2.06
CA GLY A 398 -39.87 -26.91 1.07
C GLY A 398 -39.42 -27.02 -0.39
N SER A 399 -39.58 -28.21 -0.92
CA SER A 399 -39.59 -28.54 -2.36
C SER A 399 -40.74 -27.84 -3.10
N ALA A 400 -40.56 -27.53 -4.37
CA ALA A 400 -41.32 -28.06 -5.50
C ALA A 400 -41.38 -27.09 -6.70
N HIS A 401 -40.98 -27.62 -7.84
CA HIS A 401 -41.62 -27.67 -9.14
C HIS A 401 -42.30 -26.42 -9.76
N GLY A 402 -41.82 -26.06 -10.97
CA GLY A 402 -42.72 -26.16 -12.11
C GLY A 402 -42.66 -24.98 -13.10
N GLN A 403 -42.16 -25.25 -14.32
CA GLN A 403 -42.68 -24.84 -15.63
C GLN A 403 -43.07 -23.35 -15.84
N GLY A 404 -42.48 -22.56 -16.71
CA GLY A 404 -42.54 -22.64 -18.17
C GLY A 404 -43.63 -21.72 -18.78
N TYR A 405 -43.34 -21.15 -19.97
CA TYR A 405 -44.14 -20.30 -20.89
C TYR A 405 -43.95 -18.79 -20.68
N GLY A 406 -43.43 -18.02 -21.63
CA GLY A 406 -43.80 -17.97 -23.05
C GLY A 406 -44.27 -16.54 -23.41
N GLY A 407 -43.49 -15.86 -24.18
CA GLY A 407 -43.74 -14.86 -25.17
C GLY A 407 -44.81 -13.75 -24.95
N LYS A 408 -44.38 -12.51 -25.24
CA LYS A 408 -44.98 -11.70 -26.32
C LYS A 408 -44.31 -10.32 -26.46
N ARG A 409 -43.86 -10.11 -27.66
CA ARG A 409 -43.57 -8.79 -28.22
C ARG A 409 -44.78 -7.87 -28.16
N ARG A 410 -44.62 -6.62 -27.80
CA ARG A 410 -45.53 -5.55 -28.25
C ARG A 410 -44.77 -4.23 -28.44
N SER A 411 -44.65 -3.86 -29.67
CA SER A 411 -44.73 -2.57 -30.41
C SER A 411 -44.77 -1.29 -29.61
N LYS A 412 -43.91 -0.37 -30.08
CA LYS A 412 -43.94 1.08 -29.86
C LYS A 412 -45.29 1.71 -30.25
N PRO A 413 -45.66 2.80 -29.62
CA PRO A 413 -46.34 3.86 -30.33
C PRO A 413 -45.45 5.11 -30.46
N SER A 414 -45.45 5.64 -31.66
CA SER A 414 -45.03 6.97 -32.01
C SER A 414 -45.94 8.01 -31.36
N SER A 415 -45.41 9.03 -30.71
CA SER A 415 -46.19 10.23 -30.39
C SER A 415 -45.49 11.47 -30.89
N LYS A 416 -46.28 12.18 -31.57
CA LYS A 416 -46.28 13.50 -32.20
C LYS A 416 -45.41 14.54 -31.48
N LYS A 417 -44.70 15.30 -32.31
CA LYS A 417 -44.24 16.66 -31.99
C LYS A 417 -45.46 17.54 -31.67
N GLU A 418 -45.47 18.09 -30.49
CA GLU A 418 -46.25 19.29 -30.17
C GLU A 418 -45.25 20.43 -30.00
N ASP A 419 -45.52 21.48 -30.72
CA ASP A 419 -44.90 22.78 -30.60
C ASP A 419 -45.14 23.32 -29.18
N ALA A 420 -44.08 23.40 -28.38
CA ALA A 420 -44.11 24.11 -27.12
C ALA A 420 -43.40 25.45 -27.29
N GLY A 421 -44.14 26.49 -27.00
CA GLY A 421 -43.75 27.88 -27.10
C GLY A 421 -42.42 28.18 -26.41
N SER A 422 -41.71 29.11 -26.97
CA SER A 422 -40.47 29.70 -26.52
C SER A 422 -40.58 30.16 -25.05
N MET A 423 -40.26 29.27 -24.12
CA MET A 423 -39.87 29.67 -22.77
C MET A 423 -38.47 30.25 -22.85
N VAL A 424 -38.32 31.53 -22.53
CA VAL A 424 -37.01 32.17 -22.36
C VAL A 424 -36.30 31.47 -21.24
N ALA A 425 -35.27 30.67 -21.56
CA ALA A 425 -34.44 30.00 -20.57
C ALA A 425 -33.74 31.08 -19.74
N ALA A 426 -33.95 31.05 -18.43
CA ALA A 426 -33.28 31.90 -17.44
C ALA A 426 -32.47 31.03 -16.49
N THR A 427 -31.37 31.55 -15.97
CA THR A 427 -30.61 30.91 -14.88
C THR A 427 -31.36 31.04 -13.55
N PRO A 428 -31.02 30.26 -12.51
CA PRO A 428 -31.53 30.45 -11.14
C PRO A 428 -31.41 31.90 -10.65
N ASP A 429 -30.37 32.61 -11.09
CA ASP A 429 -30.09 34.03 -10.75
C ASP A 429 -30.80 35.03 -11.66
N GLY A 430 -31.75 34.59 -12.49
CA GLY A 430 -32.57 35.47 -13.34
C GLY A 430 -31.87 36.03 -14.58
N LEU A 431 -30.68 35.56 -14.93
CA LEU A 431 -29.99 35.99 -16.15
C LEU A 431 -30.63 35.38 -17.40
N THR A 432 -30.98 36.24 -18.35
CA THR A 432 -31.63 35.85 -19.60
C THR A 432 -30.79 36.27 -20.81
N LYS A 433 -31.15 35.77 -21.99
CA LYS A 433 -30.53 36.19 -23.24
C LYS A 433 -30.66 37.72 -23.39
N GLY A 434 -29.53 38.39 -23.64
CA GLY A 434 -29.43 39.84 -23.74
C GLY A 434 -28.95 40.55 -22.46
N SER A 435 -28.97 39.89 -21.29
CA SER A 435 -28.46 40.44 -20.03
C SER A 435 -27.01 40.88 -20.16
N ARG A 436 -26.71 42.10 -19.66
CA ARG A 436 -25.34 42.57 -19.53
C ARG A 436 -24.73 42.03 -18.25
N VAL A 437 -23.52 41.51 -18.36
CA VAL A 437 -22.87 40.76 -17.28
C VAL A 437 -21.38 41.06 -17.23
N PHE A 438 -20.80 40.85 -16.05
CA PHE A 438 -19.37 40.97 -15.82
C PHE A 438 -18.80 39.62 -15.35
N HIS A 439 -17.72 39.20 -16.00
CA HIS A 439 -16.94 38.02 -15.60
C HIS A 439 -15.51 38.44 -15.22
N GLN A 440 -15.02 37.99 -14.09
CA GLN A 440 -13.75 38.43 -13.52
C GLN A 440 -12.56 38.26 -14.48
N LYS A 441 -12.55 37.19 -15.28
CA LYS A 441 -11.47 36.87 -16.24
C LYS A 441 -11.67 37.53 -17.61
N PHE A 442 -12.90 37.66 -18.09
CA PHE A 442 -13.20 38.06 -19.46
C PHE A 442 -13.78 39.47 -19.59
N GLY A 443 -14.12 40.12 -18.46
CA GLY A 443 -14.68 41.47 -18.41
C GLY A 443 -16.17 41.53 -18.73
N TYR A 444 -16.61 42.65 -19.24
CA TYR A 444 -18.01 42.87 -19.60
C TYR A 444 -18.42 42.13 -20.88
N GLY A 445 -19.69 41.65 -20.91
CA GLY A 445 -20.27 40.97 -22.07
C GLY A 445 -21.79 40.91 -22.02
N ARG A 446 -22.38 40.32 -23.06
CA ARG A 446 -23.84 40.10 -23.16
C ARG A 446 -24.14 38.63 -23.34
N VAL A 447 -25.11 38.11 -22.59
CA VAL A 447 -25.58 36.73 -22.68
C VAL A 447 -26.25 36.51 -24.04
N GLN A 448 -25.78 35.55 -24.80
CA GLN A 448 -26.32 35.13 -26.10
C GLN A 448 -27.21 33.89 -25.98
N GLY A 449 -26.96 33.04 -24.99
CA GLY A 449 -27.72 31.84 -24.73
C GLY A 449 -27.54 31.33 -23.30
N VAL A 450 -28.51 30.57 -22.82
CA VAL A 450 -28.53 29.95 -21.50
C VAL A 450 -28.74 28.45 -21.70
N GLU A 451 -27.84 27.63 -21.18
CA GLU A 451 -27.92 26.16 -21.19
C GLU A 451 -27.75 25.64 -19.76
N GLY A 452 -28.85 25.55 -19.00
CA GLY A 452 -28.78 25.22 -17.56
C GLY A 452 -27.92 26.23 -16.80
N ASN A 453 -26.88 25.79 -16.13
CA ASN A 453 -25.92 26.63 -15.40
C ASN A 453 -24.80 27.22 -16.27
N LYS A 454 -24.81 26.99 -17.58
CA LYS A 454 -23.81 27.54 -18.51
C LYS A 454 -24.42 28.70 -19.33
N LEU A 455 -23.64 29.76 -19.40
CA LEU A 455 -23.98 30.95 -20.18
C LEU A 455 -23.06 31.07 -21.40
N ASP A 456 -23.64 31.26 -22.55
CA ASP A 456 -22.92 31.63 -23.76
C ASP A 456 -22.91 33.16 -23.84
N ILE A 457 -21.73 33.75 -23.60
CA ILE A 457 -21.58 35.20 -23.48
C ILE A 457 -20.66 35.73 -24.58
N SER A 458 -21.07 36.82 -25.23
CA SER A 458 -20.20 37.60 -26.09
C SER A 458 -19.57 38.73 -25.28
N PHE A 459 -18.30 38.54 -24.92
CA PHE A 459 -17.52 39.53 -24.17
C PHE A 459 -16.96 40.61 -25.09
N ASP A 460 -16.92 41.85 -24.58
CA ASP A 460 -16.50 43.02 -25.36
C ASP A 460 -15.04 42.92 -25.85
N LYS A 461 -14.15 42.27 -25.05
CA LYS A 461 -12.71 42.11 -25.36
C LYS A 461 -12.27 40.67 -25.65
N ALA A 462 -13.01 39.67 -25.17
CA ALA A 462 -12.59 38.28 -25.23
C ALA A 462 -13.38 37.42 -26.24
N GLY A 463 -14.34 38.03 -26.96
CA GLY A 463 -15.21 37.33 -27.90
C GLY A 463 -16.22 36.41 -27.23
N ARG A 464 -16.73 35.42 -27.98
CA ARG A 464 -17.77 34.52 -27.50
C ARG A 464 -17.15 33.38 -26.66
N LYS A 465 -17.69 33.21 -25.46
CA LYS A 465 -17.23 32.21 -24.49
C LYS A 465 -18.40 31.55 -23.77
N LYS A 466 -18.26 30.24 -23.47
CA LYS A 466 -19.16 29.53 -22.56
C LYS A 466 -18.58 29.54 -21.15
N VAL A 467 -19.31 30.09 -20.19
CA VAL A 467 -18.88 30.21 -18.79
C VAL A 467 -19.98 29.72 -17.85
N MET A 468 -19.60 29.37 -16.65
CA MET A 468 -20.57 28.98 -15.61
C MET A 468 -21.25 30.22 -15.06
N ALA A 469 -22.57 30.15 -14.84
CA ALA A 469 -23.37 31.28 -14.33
C ALA A 469 -22.85 31.81 -12.98
N SER A 470 -22.36 30.91 -12.12
CA SER A 470 -21.78 31.23 -10.81
C SER A 470 -20.53 32.13 -10.84
N PHE A 471 -19.89 32.31 -12.01
CA PHE A 471 -18.74 33.22 -12.18
C PHE A 471 -19.11 34.53 -12.83
N VAL A 472 -20.40 34.78 -13.01
CA VAL A 472 -20.93 35.94 -13.76
C VAL A 472 -21.82 36.78 -12.85
N ASN A 473 -21.52 38.07 -12.73
CA ASN A 473 -22.33 39.00 -12.01
C ASN A 473 -23.16 39.87 -13.00
N PRO A 474 -24.42 40.20 -12.67
CA PRO A 474 -25.16 41.22 -13.43
C PRO A 474 -24.36 42.53 -13.46
N ALA A 475 -24.34 43.20 -14.63
CA ALA A 475 -23.58 44.43 -14.84
C ALA A 475 -24.48 45.60 -15.19
#